data_fa19de19c7bbb6af16bd9bb8bbf7dea3
#
_entry.id   fa19de19c7bbb6af16bd9bb8bbf7dea3
#
_cell.length_a   1.000
_cell.length_b   1.000
_cell.length_c   1.000
_cell.angle_alpha   90.00
_cell.angle_beta   90.00
_cell.angle_gamma   90.00
#
_symmetry.space_group_name_H-M   'P 1'
#
loop_
_entity.id
_entity.type
_entity.pdbx_description
1 polymer ?
#
loop_
_entity_poly.entity_id
_entity_poly.type
_entity_poly.pdbx_seq_one_letter_code
_entity_poly.pdbx_strand_id
1 'polypeptide(L)'
;VKKMRKIYTGMVTGILVFSIVSLAAAPDHTHVVKEGLSHFNAWKSQGIEHGKALGLLKQYYVTAGMQVYSAGSDITVIGYGGKSVLLLHESGTWSASGFDSTLFGKPPGTPGGGGGGGGCGSPDTWPTSSSAILLDPFEWQGGVFHNPQLFNAIKSDLQSAGYSVSYYKNTQVTISLIETKLDKGVVFNRGHGGYDSSTRSVIICSGERWSENKYTTEQNNGWVIRAWIDHGGEYYDFFTYTPGLISNYYSDLPNSLIYMESCEGLRNSSMADAWLGAGAGAYMGWSKSVTVVYGDSTAEENFNDLCINGLSVCECVEKGYTSPYTGGKLKYEGTGTLGL
;
A
#
# COMPACT_ATOMS: atom_id res chain seq x y z
N VAL A 1 17.98 53.58 -32.29
CA VAL A 1 17.17 53.21 -31.13
C VAL A 1 15.69 53.33 -31.49
N LYS A 2 15.17 52.44 -32.36
CA LYS A 2 13.73 52.32 -32.65
C LYS A 2 13.52 51.09 -33.54
N LYS A 3 13.55 49.88 -32.97
CA LYS A 3 13.01 48.64 -33.66
C LYS A 3 13.16 47.44 -32.77
N MET A 4 12.49 47.40 -31.62
CA MET A 4 12.24 46.17 -30.87
C MET A 4 11.11 46.37 -29.86
N ARG A 5 9.90 46.59 -30.36
CA ARG A 5 8.68 46.62 -29.55
C ARG A 5 7.47 46.30 -30.39
N LYS A 6 7.46 45.13 -31.05
CA LYS A 6 6.25 44.63 -31.73
C LYS A 6 6.29 43.13 -31.97
N ILE A 7 6.56 42.28 -30.97
CA ILE A 7 6.41 40.82 -31.09
C ILE A 7 5.81 40.19 -29.82
N TYR A 8 5.19 40.90 -28.92
CA TYR A 8 4.60 40.34 -27.73
C TYR A 8 3.10 40.64 -27.50
N THR A 9 2.34 40.97 -28.54
CA THR A 9 0.91 41.30 -28.40
C THR A 9 0.01 40.38 -29.25
N GLY A 10 0.51 39.21 -29.69
CA GLY A 10 -0.24 38.30 -30.57
C GLY A 10 -0.54 36.92 -30.01
N MET A 11 -0.24 36.65 -28.72
CA MET A 11 -0.36 35.27 -28.18
C MET A 11 -1.22 35.13 -26.92
N VAL A 12 -2.08 36.08 -26.62
CA VAL A 12 -2.96 36.04 -25.43
C VAL A 12 -4.46 36.00 -25.78
N THR A 13 -4.85 35.96 -27.04
CA THR A 13 -6.27 36.02 -27.43
C THR A 13 -6.82 34.69 -27.98
N GLY A 14 -6.17 33.56 -27.71
CA GLY A 14 -6.57 32.22 -28.22
C GLY A 14 -7.05 31.20 -27.19
N ILE A 15 -7.25 31.57 -25.92
CA ILE A 15 -7.63 30.59 -24.85
C ILE A 15 -8.96 30.99 -24.18
N LEU A 16 -9.96 31.30 -24.93
CA LEU A 16 -11.28 31.60 -24.33
C LEU A 16 -12.43 31.26 -25.28
N VAL A 17 -12.45 30.06 -25.83
CA VAL A 17 -13.66 29.47 -26.41
C VAL A 17 -13.57 27.95 -26.33
N PHE A 18 -13.74 27.35 -25.16
CA PHE A 18 -14.22 25.98 -24.99
C PHE A 18 -14.95 25.85 -23.64
N SER A 19 -16.08 26.51 -23.58
CA SER A 19 -17.08 26.25 -22.55
C SER A 19 -18.36 26.02 -23.28
N ILE A 20 -18.83 24.84 -23.30
CA ILE A 20 -20.13 24.25 -23.57
C ILE A 20 -19.95 23.06 -24.52
N VAL A 21 -19.65 21.90 -23.97
CA VAL A 21 -20.02 20.66 -24.63
C VAL A 21 -20.49 19.66 -23.57
N SER A 22 -21.76 19.35 -23.68
CA SER A 22 -22.48 18.11 -23.36
C SER A 22 -21.97 17.24 -22.20
N LEU A 23 -22.93 16.83 -21.36
CA LEU A 23 -22.86 15.62 -20.52
C LEU A 23 -22.64 14.37 -21.41
N ALA A 24 -21.49 14.28 -22.05
CA ALA A 24 -20.94 13.04 -22.54
C ALA A 24 -20.25 12.35 -21.36
N ALA A 25 -20.31 11.03 -21.32
CA ALA A 25 -19.61 10.21 -20.34
C ALA A 25 -18.23 10.80 -20.04
N ALA A 26 -17.91 10.93 -18.73
CA ALA A 26 -16.63 11.52 -18.30
C ALA A 26 -15.51 10.88 -19.12
N PRO A 27 -14.65 11.66 -19.78
CA PRO A 27 -13.63 11.10 -20.66
C PRO A 27 -12.77 10.12 -19.89
N ASP A 28 -12.47 8.99 -20.51
CA ASP A 28 -11.56 7.99 -19.95
C ASP A 28 -10.16 8.62 -19.79
N HIS A 29 -9.82 8.95 -18.54
CA HIS A 29 -8.51 9.53 -18.21
C HIS A 29 -7.37 8.52 -18.29
N THR A 30 -7.65 7.25 -18.56
CA THR A 30 -6.67 6.20 -18.74
C THR A 30 -5.62 6.60 -19.78
N HIS A 31 -6.05 7.26 -20.86
CA HIS A 31 -5.14 7.74 -21.89
C HIS A 31 -4.17 8.78 -21.33
N VAL A 32 -4.66 9.80 -20.62
CA VAL A 32 -3.82 10.88 -20.05
C VAL A 32 -2.85 10.31 -19.00
N VAL A 33 -3.32 9.37 -18.17
CA VAL A 33 -2.46 8.71 -17.17
C VAL A 33 -1.36 7.92 -17.87
N LYS A 34 -1.69 7.09 -18.87
CA LYS A 34 -0.71 6.31 -19.66
C LYS A 34 0.31 7.18 -20.37
N GLU A 35 -0.13 8.27 -20.97
CA GLU A 35 0.75 9.20 -21.66
C GLU A 35 1.72 9.89 -20.67
N GLY A 36 1.23 10.35 -19.53
CA GLY A 36 2.09 10.90 -18.48
C GLY A 36 3.13 9.91 -17.98
N LEU A 37 2.75 8.66 -17.76
CA LEU A 37 3.68 7.60 -17.38
C LEU A 37 4.72 7.29 -18.48
N SER A 38 4.30 7.33 -19.75
CA SER A 38 5.24 7.20 -20.87
C SER A 38 6.27 8.34 -20.89
N HIS A 39 5.83 9.58 -20.64
CA HIS A 39 6.75 10.71 -20.48
C HIS A 39 7.71 10.52 -19.31
N PHE A 40 7.21 10.06 -18.16
CA PHE A 40 8.03 9.79 -16.98
C PHE A 40 9.16 8.79 -17.30
N ASN A 41 8.84 7.69 -17.96
CA ASN A 41 9.83 6.69 -18.37
C ASN A 41 10.85 7.26 -19.37
N ALA A 42 10.40 8.07 -20.33
CA ALA A 42 11.29 8.75 -21.26
C ALA A 42 12.25 9.71 -20.54
N TRP A 43 11.78 10.46 -19.54
CA TRP A 43 12.65 11.33 -18.73
C TRP A 43 13.66 10.53 -17.93
N LYS A 44 13.25 9.40 -17.32
CA LYS A 44 14.15 8.50 -16.58
C LYS A 44 15.22 7.92 -17.50
N SER A 45 14.88 7.47 -18.69
CA SER A 45 15.83 6.93 -19.68
C SER A 45 16.83 7.97 -20.17
N GLN A 46 16.48 9.25 -20.14
CA GLN A 46 17.37 10.39 -20.43
C GLN A 46 18.26 10.77 -19.24
N GLY A 47 18.21 10.03 -18.13
CA GLY A 47 19.03 10.29 -16.93
C GLY A 47 18.48 11.39 -16.02
N ILE A 48 17.21 11.83 -16.21
CA ILE A 48 16.61 12.79 -15.29
C ILE A 48 16.43 12.10 -13.92
N GLU A 49 16.88 12.79 -12.88
CA GLU A 49 16.79 12.31 -11.50
C GLU A 49 15.31 12.09 -11.12
N HIS A 50 15.06 11.04 -10.31
CA HIS A 50 13.70 10.55 -10.00
C HIS A 50 12.78 11.65 -9.47
N GLY A 51 13.22 12.41 -8.46
CA GLY A 51 12.41 13.48 -7.87
C GLY A 51 12.06 14.59 -8.86
N LYS A 52 12.98 14.91 -9.79
CA LYS A 52 12.74 15.87 -10.86
C LYS A 52 11.75 15.32 -11.89
N ALA A 53 11.86 14.04 -12.26
CA ALA A 53 10.93 13.38 -13.16
C ALA A 53 9.52 13.32 -12.57
N LEU A 54 9.37 13.04 -11.26
CA LEU A 54 8.09 13.12 -10.55
C LEU A 54 7.50 14.54 -10.57
N GLY A 55 8.33 15.57 -10.40
CA GLY A 55 7.91 16.95 -10.50
C GLY A 55 7.35 17.31 -11.90
N LEU A 56 8.00 16.82 -12.96
CA LEU A 56 7.55 16.99 -14.35
C LEU A 56 6.24 16.22 -14.60
N LEU A 57 6.12 15.00 -14.11
CA LEU A 57 4.91 14.18 -14.23
C LEU A 57 3.71 14.85 -13.55
N LYS A 58 3.93 15.37 -12.35
CA LYS A 58 2.93 16.15 -11.62
C LYS A 58 2.46 17.36 -12.41
N GLN A 59 3.41 18.12 -12.98
CA GLN A 59 3.10 19.28 -13.81
C GLN A 59 2.33 18.88 -15.08
N TYR A 60 2.70 17.77 -15.71
CA TYR A 60 1.98 17.22 -16.86
C TYR A 60 0.50 16.97 -16.54
N TYR A 61 0.20 16.26 -15.44
CA TYR A 61 -1.19 15.97 -15.05
C TYR A 61 -1.98 17.23 -14.69
N VAL A 62 -1.37 18.18 -13.98
CA VAL A 62 -2.00 19.49 -13.68
C VAL A 62 -2.32 20.24 -14.98
N THR A 63 -1.41 20.23 -15.95
CA THR A 63 -1.62 20.88 -17.26
C THR A 63 -2.73 20.19 -18.06
N ALA A 64 -2.89 18.87 -17.90
CA ALA A 64 -3.98 18.10 -18.47
C ALA A 64 -5.33 18.30 -17.74
N GLY A 65 -5.39 19.22 -16.74
CA GLY A 65 -6.63 19.54 -16.03
C GLY A 65 -6.97 18.59 -14.88
N MET A 66 -6.03 17.73 -14.47
CA MET A 66 -6.23 16.82 -13.35
C MET A 66 -5.84 17.49 -12.02
N GLN A 67 -6.55 17.13 -10.95
CA GLN A 67 -6.09 17.43 -9.60
C GLN A 67 -5.01 16.43 -9.20
N VAL A 68 -3.89 16.92 -8.69
CA VAL A 68 -2.75 16.07 -8.34
C VAL A 68 -2.34 16.31 -6.90
N TYR A 69 -2.29 15.22 -6.14
CA TYR A 69 -1.77 15.18 -4.79
C TYR A 69 -0.51 14.30 -4.76
N SER A 70 0.38 14.53 -3.85
CA SER A 70 1.57 13.68 -3.71
C SER A 70 1.96 13.48 -2.25
N ALA A 71 2.44 12.29 -1.96
CA ALA A 71 2.93 11.90 -0.66
C ALA A 71 4.19 11.05 -0.85
N GLY A 72 5.36 11.63 -0.57
CA GLY A 72 6.63 10.96 -0.83
C GLY A 72 6.86 10.72 -2.33
N SER A 73 7.04 9.45 -2.71
CA SER A 73 7.20 9.02 -4.09
C SER A 73 5.88 8.75 -4.82
N ASP A 74 4.76 8.74 -4.09
CA ASP A 74 3.46 8.41 -4.65
C ASP A 74 2.73 9.65 -5.15
N ILE A 75 1.96 9.49 -6.20
CA ILE A 75 1.13 10.55 -6.77
C ILE A 75 -0.30 10.04 -6.88
N THR A 76 -1.23 10.75 -6.25
CA THR A 76 -2.66 10.57 -6.50
C THR A 76 -3.11 11.54 -7.57
N VAL A 77 -3.73 11.03 -8.61
CA VAL A 77 -4.30 11.81 -9.70
C VAL A 77 -5.81 11.68 -9.65
N ILE A 78 -6.53 12.80 -9.58
CA ILE A 78 -7.98 12.83 -9.65
C ILE A 78 -8.38 13.36 -11.02
N GLY A 79 -9.05 12.51 -11.79
CA GLY A 79 -9.63 12.90 -13.08
C GLY A 79 -10.95 13.64 -12.93
N TYR A 80 -11.51 14.11 -14.04
CA TYR A 80 -12.87 14.65 -14.08
C TYR A 80 -13.88 13.59 -13.63
N GLY A 81 -14.83 13.94 -12.80
CA GLY A 81 -15.81 13.00 -12.23
C GLY A 81 -15.41 12.42 -10.86
N GLY A 82 -14.33 12.90 -10.24
CA GLY A 82 -14.00 12.58 -8.85
C GLY A 82 -13.38 11.19 -8.62
N LYS A 83 -13.09 10.42 -9.69
CA LYS A 83 -12.42 9.11 -9.56
C LYS A 83 -10.92 9.30 -9.38
N SER A 84 -10.38 8.76 -8.31
CA SER A 84 -8.95 8.80 -8.01
C SER A 84 -8.20 7.65 -8.68
N VAL A 85 -6.99 7.95 -9.15
CA VAL A 85 -5.99 6.96 -9.58
C VAL A 85 -4.73 7.19 -8.76
N LEU A 86 -4.24 6.18 -8.10
CA LEU A 86 -2.97 6.24 -7.39
C LEU A 86 -1.85 5.68 -8.27
N LEU A 87 -0.76 6.41 -8.34
CA LEU A 87 0.48 5.98 -8.98
C LEU A 87 1.48 5.63 -7.87
N LEU A 88 1.71 4.35 -7.69
CA LEU A 88 2.73 3.83 -6.79
C LEU A 88 4.03 3.68 -7.57
N HIS A 89 5.04 4.44 -7.19
CA HIS A 89 6.38 4.30 -7.75
C HIS A 89 7.26 3.56 -6.75
N GLU A 90 7.76 2.39 -7.17
CA GLU A 90 8.85 1.77 -6.44
C GLU A 90 10.05 2.73 -6.46
N SER A 91 10.38 3.27 -5.30
CA SER A 91 11.55 4.14 -5.13
C SER A 91 12.82 3.29 -5.24
N GLY A 92 13.39 3.26 -6.41
CA GLY A 92 14.68 2.66 -6.68
C GLY A 92 14.61 1.39 -7.51
N THR A 93 15.28 1.44 -8.64
CA THR A 93 15.72 0.28 -9.41
C THR A 93 16.63 -0.59 -8.54
N TRP A 94 16.05 -1.43 -7.73
CA TRP A 94 16.79 -2.54 -7.16
C TRP A 94 16.91 -3.59 -8.27
N SER A 95 17.94 -3.41 -9.13
CA SER A 95 18.34 -4.49 -10.00
C SER A 95 18.76 -5.64 -9.09
N ALA A 96 18.12 -6.78 -9.24
CA ALA A 96 18.48 -8.03 -8.54
C ALA A 96 19.94 -8.47 -8.76
N SER A 97 20.71 -7.78 -9.59
CA SER A 97 22.09 -8.07 -9.95
C SER A 97 23.15 -7.56 -8.97
N GLY A 98 22.76 -6.90 -7.87
CA GLY A 98 23.71 -6.36 -6.88
C GLY A 98 23.37 -6.65 -5.41
N PHE A 99 22.34 -7.44 -5.16
CA PHE A 99 21.93 -7.73 -3.79
C PHE A 99 22.64 -8.97 -3.26
N ASP A 100 23.71 -8.75 -2.52
CA ASP A 100 24.33 -9.79 -1.71
C ASP A 100 23.52 -9.94 -0.41
N SER A 101 22.65 -10.94 -0.36
CA SER A 101 21.82 -11.26 0.81
C SER A 101 22.66 -11.60 2.05
N THR A 102 23.97 -11.83 1.89
CA THR A 102 24.89 -12.12 3.00
C THR A 102 25.33 -10.87 3.76
N LEU A 103 25.09 -9.66 3.22
CA LEU A 103 25.44 -8.39 3.86
C LEU A 103 24.41 -7.92 4.90
N PHE A 104 23.25 -8.53 4.94
CA PHE A 104 22.19 -8.22 5.92
C PHE A 104 22.11 -9.37 6.92
N GLY A 105 23.03 -9.34 7.86
CA GLY A 105 22.85 -10.09 9.09
C GLY A 105 21.50 -9.72 9.74
N LYS A 106 20.91 -10.66 10.47
CA LYS A 106 19.72 -10.47 11.32
C LYS A 106 19.72 -9.03 11.88
N PRO A 107 18.66 -8.24 11.73
CA PRO A 107 18.60 -6.88 12.22
C PRO A 107 19.00 -6.88 13.69
N PRO A 108 19.94 -6.06 14.14
CA PRO A 108 20.22 -5.95 15.54
C PRO A 108 18.97 -5.38 16.19
N GLY A 109 18.36 -6.11 17.13
CA GLY A 109 17.32 -5.63 18.00
C GLY A 109 17.85 -4.43 18.76
N THR A 110 17.60 -3.23 18.27
CA THR A 110 17.95 -1.99 18.97
C THR A 110 16.73 -1.57 19.77
N PRO A 111 16.80 -1.50 21.09
CA PRO A 111 15.73 -0.97 21.92
C PRO A 111 15.56 0.51 21.56
N GLY A 112 14.58 0.81 20.74
CA GLY A 112 14.20 2.17 20.36
C GLY A 112 12.91 2.56 21.00
N GLY A 113 12.97 3.34 22.10
CA GLY A 113 11.82 3.85 22.79
C GLY A 113 10.87 4.61 21.90
N GLY A 114 9.60 4.30 21.94
CA GLY A 114 8.51 4.98 21.27
C GLY A 114 7.23 4.94 22.09
N GLY A 115 6.94 5.95 22.76
CA GLY A 115 5.78 6.62 23.22
C GLY A 115 4.48 5.85 23.50
N GLY A 116 4.22 5.62 24.76
CA GLY A 116 2.96 5.22 25.33
C GLY A 116 3.23 4.59 26.68
N GLY A 117 3.13 5.37 27.77
CA GLY A 117 3.58 4.99 29.10
C GLY A 117 2.71 3.92 29.78
N GLY A 118 2.77 2.70 29.29
CA GLY A 118 2.38 1.48 29.94
C GLY A 118 3.28 0.42 29.32
N GLY A 119 4.12 -0.26 30.14
CA GLY A 119 4.97 -1.34 29.66
C GLY A 119 4.12 -2.41 28.98
N CYS A 120 4.68 -3.02 27.92
CA CYS A 120 4.09 -4.18 27.29
C CYS A 120 3.89 -5.29 28.34
N GLY A 121 2.69 -5.85 28.37
CA GLY A 121 2.35 -7.02 29.16
C GLY A 121 2.42 -8.28 28.31
N SER A 122 2.64 -9.42 28.97
CA SER A 122 2.44 -10.71 28.33
C SER A 122 1.03 -10.84 27.77
N PRO A 123 0.80 -11.74 26.79
CA PRO A 123 -0.51 -11.93 26.22
C PRO A 123 -1.58 -12.23 27.28
N ASP A 124 -2.70 -11.55 27.19
CA ASP A 124 -3.90 -11.76 28.01
C ASP A 124 -5.19 -11.85 27.17
N THR A 125 -5.09 -11.61 25.87
CA THR A 125 -6.17 -11.73 24.91
C THR A 125 -5.71 -12.47 23.67
N TRP A 126 -6.64 -13.16 23.01
CA TRP A 126 -6.39 -13.97 21.80
C TRP A 126 -7.52 -13.79 20.80
N PRO A 127 -7.26 -14.00 19.50
CA PRO A 127 -8.33 -14.15 18.53
C PRO A 127 -9.31 -15.26 18.95
N THR A 128 -10.59 -15.06 18.69
CA THR A 128 -11.64 -16.05 19.03
C THR A 128 -11.85 -17.07 17.89
N SER A 129 -11.13 -16.94 16.77
CA SER A 129 -11.11 -17.89 15.67
C SER A 129 -9.71 -18.46 15.50
N SER A 130 -9.61 -19.80 15.38
CA SER A 130 -8.38 -20.53 15.09
C SER A 130 -8.12 -20.69 13.57
N SER A 131 -8.59 -19.77 12.75
CA SER A 131 -8.32 -19.74 11.32
C SER A 131 -7.46 -18.54 10.94
N ALA A 132 -6.54 -18.75 9.99
CA ALA A 132 -5.66 -17.72 9.47
C ALA A 132 -5.73 -17.67 7.95
N ILE A 133 -5.51 -16.48 7.39
CA ILE A 133 -5.40 -16.26 5.96
C ILE A 133 -4.13 -15.48 5.65
N LEU A 134 -3.37 -15.98 4.67
CA LEU A 134 -2.17 -15.35 4.15
C LEU A 134 -2.45 -14.90 2.72
N LEU A 135 -2.13 -13.62 2.42
CA LEU A 135 -2.38 -12.98 1.13
C LEU A 135 -1.05 -12.49 0.54
N ASP A 136 -0.73 -12.94 -0.69
CA ASP A 136 0.47 -12.57 -1.45
C ASP A 136 0.09 -12.13 -2.88
N PRO A 137 -0.54 -10.96 -3.05
CA PRO A 137 -1.06 -10.52 -4.34
C PRO A 137 0.01 -10.27 -5.41
N PHE A 138 1.29 -10.18 -5.05
CA PHE A 138 2.36 -9.74 -5.96
C PHE A 138 3.52 -10.72 -6.13
N GLU A 139 3.38 -11.98 -5.74
CA GLU A 139 4.41 -13.02 -5.96
C GLU A 139 4.82 -13.12 -7.45
N TRP A 140 3.91 -12.82 -8.38
CA TRP A 140 4.15 -12.83 -9.82
C TRP A 140 5.22 -11.82 -10.29
N GLN A 141 5.51 -10.78 -9.51
CA GLN A 141 6.57 -9.82 -9.84
C GLN A 141 7.96 -10.46 -9.83
N GLY A 142 8.11 -11.63 -9.20
CA GLY A 142 9.38 -12.33 -9.12
C GLY A 142 10.43 -11.59 -8.25
N GLY A 143 11.69 -11.94 -8.39
CA GLY A 143 12.76 -11.31 -7.62
C GLY A 143 12.49 -11.38 -6.12
N VAL A 144 12.58 -10.25 -5.42
CA VAL A 144 12.34 -10.16 -3.97
C VAL A 144 10.87 -10.40 -3.58
N PHE A 145 9.92 -10.25 -4.49
CA PHE A 145 8.51 -10.57 -4.24
C PHE A 145 8.23 -12.08 -4.28
N HIS A 146 9.06 -12.87 -4.93
CA HIS A 146 8.93 -14.32 -4.92
C HIS A 146 9.65 -14.92 -3.71
N ASN A 147 8.97 -14.96 -2.56
CA ASN A 147 9.52 -15.49 -1.31
C ASN A 147 8.59 -16.56 -0.68
N PRO A 148 8.53 -17.76 -1.27
CA PRO A 148 7.71 -18.85 -0.71
C PRO A 148 8.21 -19.32 0.68
N GLN A 149 9.48 -19.07 1.02
CA GLN A 149 10.05 -19.44 2.32
C GLN A 149 9.37 -18.69 3.45
N LEU A 150 9.17 -17.36 3.30
CA LEU A 150 8.43 -16.55 4.26
C LEU A 150 7.04 -17.14 4.56
N PHE A 151 6.26 -17.40 3.50
CA PHE A 151 4.89 -17.91 3.68
C PHE A 151 4.87 -19.31 4.28
N ASN A 152 5.86 -20.16 3.96
CA ASN A 152 6.00 -21.47 4.58
C ASN A 152 6.37 -21.35 6.06
N ALA A 153 7.27 -20.46 6.44
CA ALA A 153 7.65 -20.20 7.83
C ALA A 153 6.43 -19.70 8.63
N ILE A 154 5.79 -18.60 8.19
CA ILE A 154 4.61 -18.06 8.87
C ILE A 154 3.48 -19.09 8.97
N LYS A 155 3.24 -19.85 7.90
CA LYS A 155 2.24 -20.94 7.93
C LYS A 155 2.58 -22.01 8.96
N SER A 156 3.86 -22.42 9.04
CA SER A 156 4.33 -23.39 10.03
C SER A 156 4.14 -22.91 11.45
N ASP A 157 4.50 -21.64 11.72
CA ASP A 157 4.37 -21.06 13.05
C ASP A 157 2.90 -20.94 13.48
N LEU A 158 2.03 -20.47 12.59
CA LEU A 158 0.58 -20.41 12.84
C LEU A 158 -0.03 -21.79 13.07
N GLN A 159 0.39 -22.80 12.29
CA GLN A 159 -0.06 -24.18 12.49
C GLN A 159 0.41 -24.75 13.84
N SER A 160 1.62 -24.41 14.26
CA SER A 160 2.16 -24.80 15.58
C SER A 160 1.39 -24.14 16.72
N ALA A 161 0.87 -22.92 16.52
CA ALA A 161 -0.03 -22.23 17.43
C ALA A 161 -1.50 -22.70 17.31
N GLY A 162 -1.81 -23.71 16.49
CA GLY A 162 -3.14 -24.31 16.39
C GLY A 162 -4.06 -23.70 15.33
N TYR A 163 -3.56 -22.82 14.44
CA TYR A 163 -4.38 -22.22 13.39
C TYR A 163 -4.48 -23.10 12.15
N SER A 164 -5.68 -23.15 11.55
CA SER A 164 -5.87 -23.64 10.19
C SER A 164 -5.56 -22.50 9.21
N VAL A 165 -4.61 -22.72 8.27
CA VAL A 165 -4.07 -21.65 7.43
C VAL A 165 -4.49 -21.80 5.98
N SER A 166 -5.13 -20.77 5.41
CA SER A 166 -5.39 -20.62 3.99
C SER A 166 -4.39 -19.66 3.37
N TYR A 167 -3.90 -19.94 2.15
CA TYR A 167 -2.96 -19.10 1.43
C TYR A 167 -3.47 -18.80 0.03
N TYR A 168 -3.51 -17.52 -0.31
CA TYR A 168 -3.92 -17.01 -1.61
C TYR A 168 -2.84 -16.13 -2.19
N LYS A 169 -2.56 -16.28 -3.49
CA LYS A 169 -1.53 -15.50 -4.16
C LYS A 169 -1.97 -14.95 -5.51
N ASN A 170 -1.30 -13.89 -5.94
CA ASN A 170 -1.48 -13.28 -7.24
C ASN A 170 -2.97 -12.92 -7.49
N THR A 171 -3.50 -13.29 -8.63
CA THR A 171 -4.89 -13.02 -9.04
C THR A 171 -5.97 -13.72 -8.19
N GLN A 172 -5.58 -14.60 -7.28
CA GLN A 172 -6.51 -15.17 -6.31
C GLN A 172 -6.91 -14.17 -5.22
N VAL A 173 -6.06 -13.15 -4.97
CA VAL A 173 -6.34 -12.09 -4.00
C VAL A 173 -7.22 -11.03 -4.66
N THR A 174 -8.50 -11.35 -4.83
CA THR A 174 -9.50 -10.47 -5.47
C THR A 174 -10.17 -9.55 -4.46
N ILE A 175 -10.82 -8.50 -4.93
CA ILE A 175 -11.70 -7.68 -4.07
C ILE A 175 -12.80 -8.54 -3.46
N SER A 176 -13.43 -9.44 -4.23
CA SER A 176 -14.46 -10.34 -3.67
C SER A 176 -13.93 -11.27 -2.58
N LEU A 177 -12.67 -11.72 -2.66
CA LEU A 177 -12.04 -12.47 -1.56
C LEU A 177 -11.89 -11.58 -0.32
N ILE A 178 -11.43 -10.32 -0.53
CA ILE A 178 -11.27 -9.34 0.56
C ILE A 178 -12.61 -9.02 1.20
N GLU A 179 -13.70 -8.93 0.44
CA GLU A 179 -15.06 -8.68 0.95
C GLU A 179 -15.64 -9.83 1.79
N THR A 180 -15.19 -11.08 1.55
CA THR A 180 -15.95 -12.24 2.03
C THR A 180 -15.15 -13.25 2.86
N LYS A 181 -13.82 -13.13 2.97
CA LYS A 181 -12.98 -14.17 3.54
C LYS A 181 -12.03 -13.75 4.65
N LEU A 182 -12.05 -12.47 5.04
CA LEU A 182 -11.10 -11.95 6.05
C LEU A 182 -11.62 -12.03 7.49
N ASP A 183 -12.72 -12.73 7.73
CA ASP A 183 -13.29 -13.07 9.03
C ASP A 183 -12.47 -14.16 9.77
N LYS A 184 -11.18 -13.96 9.86
CA LYS A 184 -10.21 -14.93 10.42
C LYS A 184 -9.58 -14.37 11.70
N GLY A 185 -9.08 -15.28 12.57
CA GLY A 185 -8.31 -14.87 13.74
C GLY A 185 -7.01 -14.17 13.38
N VAL A 186 -6.40 -14.55 12.25
CA VAL A 186 -5.19 -13.89 11.75
C VAL A 186 -5.34 -13.58 10.26
N VAL A 187 -5.05 -12.33 9.89
CA VAL A 187 -4.93 -11.86 8.51
C VAL A 187 -3.51 -11.33 8.30
N PHE A 188 -2.73 -12.00 7.46
CA PHE A 188 -1.44 -11.50 6.99
C PHE A 188 -1.56 -11.13 5.52
N ASN A 189 -1.28 -9.86 5.20
CA ASN A 189 -1.27 -9.38 3.82
C ASN A 189 0.08 -8.76 3.50
N ARG A 190 0.79 -9.35 2.53
CA ARG A 190 2.08 -8.88 2.03
C ARG A 190 1.91 -8.33 0.62
N GLY A 191 2.03 -7.03 0.44
CA GLY A 191 1.80 -6.45 -0.88
C GLY A 191 2.10 -4.96 -0.96
N HIS A 192 1.69 -4.37 -2.07
CA HIS A 192 1.77 -2.93 -2.25
C HIS A 192 0.69 -2.21 -1.44
N GLY A 193 1.09 -1.11 -0.84
CA GLY A 193 0.21 -0.17 -0.17
C GLY A 193 0.72 1.24 -0.35
N GLY A 194 -0.12 2.20 -0.06
CA GLY A 194 0.22 3.61 -0.17
C GLY A 194 -0.77 4.50 0.56
N TYR A 195 -0.64 5.78 0.34
CA TYR A 195 -1.44 6.80 0.98
C TYR A 195 -2.12 7.70 -0.05
N ASP A 196 -3.43 7.63 -0.11
CA ASP A 196 -4.22 8.59 -0.89
C ASP A 196 -4.29 9.94 -0.17
N SER A 197 -3.50 10.89 -0.65
CA SER A 197 -3.43 12.23 -0.06
C SER A 197 -4.71 13.04 -0.24
N SER A 198 -5.57 12.68 -1.19
CA SER A 198 -6.84 13.36 -1.44
C SER A 198 -7.88 13.03 -0.39
N THR A 199 -7.97 11.77 0.00
CA THR A 199 -8.89 11.28 1.03
C THR A 199 -8.22 11.16 2.39
N ARG A 200 -6.89 11.30 2.44
CA ARG A 200 -6.04 11.08 3.62
C ARG A 200 -6.16 9.67 4.18
N SER A 201 -6.30 8.69 3.31
CA SER A 201 -6.50 7.29 3.68
C SER A 201 -5.33 6.41 3.26
N VAL A 202 -5.01 5.45 4.10
CA VAL A 202 -4.17 4.31 3.71
C VAL A 202 -4.97 3.44 2.74
N ILE A 203 -4.30 2.94 1.72
CA ILE A 203 -4.90 2.05 0.72
C ILE A 203 -3.99 0.85 0.47
N ILE A 204 -4.59 -0.30 0.17
CA ILE A 204 -3.89 -1.56 -0.03
C ILE A 204 -4.29 -2.18 -1.37
N CYS A 205 -3.31 -2.60 -2.16
CA CYS A 205 -3.55 -3.21 -3.46
C CYS A 205 -3.98 -4.67 -3.32
N SER A 206 -4.96 -5.06 -4.12
CA SER A 206 -5.30 -6.47 -4.36
C SER A 206 -4.44 -7.05 -5.49
N GLY A 207 -4.52 -8.37 -5.71
CA GLY A 207 -3.90 -9.02 -6.88
C GLY A 207 -4.77 -8.99 -8.14
N GLU A 208 -5.96 -8.38 -8.06
CA GLU A 208 -6.93 -8.37 -9.15
C GLU A 208 -6.70 -7.18 -10.09
N ARG A 209 -6.59 -7.49 -11.40
CA ARG A 209 -6.46 -6.46 -12.43
C ARG A 209 -7.70 -5.59 -12.51
N TRP A 210 -7.49 -4.30 -12.70
CA TRP A 210 -8.55 -3.32 -12.85
C TRP A 210 -9.49 -3.63 -14.01
N SER A 211 -10.77 -3.40 -13.79
CA SER A 211 -11.82 -3.43 -14.80
C SER A 211 -12.91 -2.41 -14.42
N GLU A 212 -13.27 -1.53 -15.33
CA GLU A 212 -14.25 -0.47 -15.07
C GLU A 212 -15.66 -1.01 -14.75
N ASN A 213 -15.96 -2.23 -15.23
CA ASN A 213 -17.27 -2.83 -15.12
C ASN A 213 -17.45 -3.74 -13.90
N LYS A 214 -16.37 -3.93 -13.09
CA LYS A 214 -16.43 -4.68 -11.84
C LYS A 214 -16.52 -3.75 -10.64
N TYR A 215 -17.20 -4.20 -9.59
CA TYR A 215 -17.26 -3.49 -8.30
C TYR A 215 -17.72 -2.03 -8.46
N THR A 216 -18.73 -1.80 -9.33
CA THR A 216 -19.20 -0.44 -9.67
C THR A 216 -19.79 0.29 -8.47
N THR A 217 -20.44 -0.44 -7.55
CA THR A 217 -20.93 0.11 -6.29
C THR A 217 -19.77 0.55 -5.41
N GLU A 218 -18.77 -0.29 -5.22
CA GLU A 218 -17.58 -0.04 -4.41
C GLU A 218 -16.75 1.12 -4.99
N GLN A 219 -16.61 1.16 -6.32
CA GLN A 219 -15.96 2.28 -7.02
C GLN A 219 -16.70 3.60 -6.82
N ASN A 220 -18.03 3.60 -6.94
CA ASN A 220 -18.83 4.81 -6.80
C ASN A 220 -18.84 5.35 -5.36
N ASN A 221 -18.66 4.47 -4.37
CA ASN A 221 -18.53 4.83 -2.96
C ASN A 221 -17.08 5.16 -2.56
N GLY A 222 -16.13 4.99 -3.46
CA GLY A 222 -14.70 5.17 -3.15
C GLY A 222 -14.12 4.11 -2.21
N TRP A 223 -14.80 2.95 -2.06
CA TRP A 223 -14.30 1.82 -1.27
C TRP A 223 -13.24 1.03 -2.01
N VAL A 224 -13.34 1.06 -3.34
CA VAL A 224 -12.35 0.48 -4.26
C VAL A 224 -11.93 1.54 -5.26
N ILE A 225 -10.64 1.69 -5.44
CA ILE A 225 -10.03 2.64 -6.38
C ILE A 225 -9.02 1.92 -7.28
N ARG A 226 -8.59 2.59 -8.34
CA ARG A 226 -7.58 2.08 -9.27
C ARG A 226 -6.18 2.51 -8.81
N ALA A 227 -5.25 1.58 -8.75
CA ALA A 227 -3.84 1.89 -8.58
C ALA A 227 -3.03 1.39 -9.79
N TRP A 228 -1.95 2.10 -10.10
CA TRP A 228 -0.97 1.72 -11.10
C TRP A 228 0.34 1.41 -10.40
N ILE A 229 0.91 0.26 -10.72
CA ILE A 229 2.18 -0.21 -10.18
C ILE A 229 3.18 -0.26 -11.34
N ASP A 230 4.32 0.40 -11.17
CA ASP A 230 5.46 0.27 -12.08
C ASP A 230 6.22 -1.01 -11.73
N HIS A 231 6.40 -1.89 -12.72
CA HIS A 231 7.23 -3.08 -12.57
C HIS A 231 8.06 -3.28 -13.84
N GLY A 232 9.37 -3.10 -13.71
CA GLY A 232 10.30 -3.25 -14.84
C GLY A 232 10.11 -2.24 -15.97
N GLY A 233 9.52 -1.08 -15.70
CA GLY A 233 9.21 -0.04 -16.67
C GLY A 233 7.87 -0.25 -17.38
N GLU A 234 7.12 -1.29 -17.03
CA GLU A 234 5.74 -1.51 -17.45
C GLU A 234 4.79 -1.16 -16.31
N TYR A 235 3.64 -0.59 -16.67
CA TYR A 235 2.62 -0.20 -15.71
C TYR A 235 1.46 -1.16 -15.72
N TYR A 236 1.13 -1.64 -14.53
CA TYR A 236 0.07 -2.58 -14.31
C TYR A 236 -0.98 -1.99 -13.38
N ASP A 237 -2.23 -2.06 -13.77
CA ASP A 237 -3.33 -1.52 -12.97
C ASP A 237 -4.08 -2.61 -12.19
N PHE A 238 -4.39 -2.28 -10.95
CA PHE A 238 -5.04 -3.18 -10.00
C PHE A 238 -6.17 -2.48 -9.27
N PHE A 239 -7.11 -3.28 -8.78
CA PHE A 239 -8.03 -2.84 -7.75
C PHE A 239 -7.30 -2.67 -6.43
N THR A 240 -7.60 -1.57 -5.75
CA THR A 240 -7.03 -1.19 -4.47
C THR A 240 -8.16 -0.84 -3.52
N TYR A 241 -8.14 -1.39 -2.33
CA TYR A 241 -9.19 -1.13 -1.35
C TYR A 241 -8.80 -0.07 -0.34
N THR A 242 -9.83 0.65 0.12
CA THR A 242 -9.74 1.71 1.11
C THR A 242 -10.30 1.24 2.46
N PRO A 243 -10.14 2.00 3.54
CA PRO A 243 -10.81 1.72 4.82
C PRO A 243 -12.32 1.53 4.69
N GLY A 244 -12.96 2.24 3.74
CA GLY A 244 -14.40 2.14 3.47
C GLY A 244 -14.85 0.74 3.08
N LEU A 245 -14.03 -0.03 2.35
CA LEU A 245 -14.37 -1.41 2.01
C LEU A 245 -14.46 -2.26 3.29
N ILE A 246 -13.47 -2.17 4.16
CA ILE A 246 -13.44 -2.94 5.41
C ILE A 246 -14.62 -2.59 6.30
N SER A 247 -14.87 -1.30 6.53
CA SER A 247 -15.99 -0.83 7.36
C SER A 247 -17.37 -1.22 6.81
N ASN A 248 -17.49 -1.44 5.49
CA ASN A 248 -18.76 -1.81 4.89
C ASN A 248 -19.04 -3.32 4.94
N TYR A 249 -18.01 -4.14 4.83
CA TYR A 249 -18.18 -5.60 4.72
C TYR A 249 -17.97 -6.35 6.03
N TYR A 250 -17.36 -5.71 7.04
CA TYR A 250 -17.06 -6.35 8.33
C TYR A 250 -17.56 -5.53 9.51
N SER A 251 -18.16 -6.21 10.50
CA SER A 251 -18.67 -5.60 11.73
C SER A 251 -18.48 -6.44 12.98
N ASP A 252 -17.97 -7.67 12.85
CA ASP A 252 -17.84 -8.62 13.97
C ASP A 252 -16.67 -9.59 13.69
N LEU A 253 -15.49 -9.01 13.55
CA LEU A 253 -14.26 -9.80 13.40
C LEU A 253 -13.91 -10.48 14.73
N PRO A 254 -13.30 -11.69 14.68
CA PRO A 254 -13.08 -12.51 15.86
C PRO A 254 -11.86 -12.07 16.71
N ASN A 255 -11.81 -10.80 17.14
CA ASN A 255 -10.66 -10.21 17.84
C ASN A 255 -9.34 -10.43 17.08
N SER A 256 -9.37 -10.25 15.77
CA SER A 256 -8.34 -10.66 14.82
C SER A 256 -7.02 -9.91 15.01
N LEU A 257 -5.90 -10.58 14.77
CA LEU A 257 -4.65 -9.92 14.42
C LEU A 257 -4.63 -9.62 12.91
N ILE A 258 -4.48 -8.36 12.57
CA ILE A 258 -4.27 -7.89 11.19
C ILE A 258 -2.82 -7.44 11.05
N TYR A 259 -2.02 -8.17 10.26
CA TYR A 259 -0.64 -7.78 9.95
C TYR A 259 -0.56 -7.35 8.49
N MET A 260 -0.36 -6.05 8.29
CA MET A 260 -0.31 -5.43 6.97
C MET A 260 1.14 -5.14 6.60
N GLU A 261 1.79 -6.07 5.92
CA GLU A 261 3.13 -5.91 5.37
C GLU A 261 3.05 -5.19 4.02
N SER A 262 2.89 -3.88 4.10
CA SER A 262 2.84 -3.00 2.93
C SER A 262 3.46 -1.64 3.26
N CYS A 263 3.95 -0.95 2.24
CA CYS A 263 4.36 0.43 2.38
C CYS A 263 3.20 1.27 2.94
N GLU A 264 3.52 2.14 3.93
CA GLU A 264 2.56 3.08 4.50
C GLU A 264 1.29 2.46 5.10
N GLY A 265 1.27 1.15 5.34
CA GLY A 265 0.11 0.42 5.87
C GLY A 265 -0.42 0.97 7.20
N LEU A 266 0.42 1.66 7.97
CA LEU A 266 0.06 2.41 9.19
C LEU A 266 0.71 3.81 9.19
N ARG A 267 0.59 4.52 8.05
CA ARG A 267 1.03 5.93 7.94
C ARG A 267 0.18 6.84 8.82
N ASN A 268 -1.11 6.56 8.88
CA ASN A 268 -2.06 7.08 9.85
C ASN A 268 -3.02 5.96 10.28
N SER A 269 -3.94 6.24 11.18
CA SER A 269 -4.83 5.23 11.73
C SER A 269 -6.00 4.83 10.81
N SER A 270 -6.19 5.46 9.66
CA SER A 270 -7.41 5.29 8.84
C SER A 270 -7.76 3.84 8.52
N MET A 271 -6.78 3.02 8.13
CA MET A 271 -6.99 1.60 7.84
C MET A 271 -7.12 0.80 9.14
N ALA A 272 -6.29 1.09 10.14
CA ALA A 272 -6.38 0.46 11.46
C ALA A 272 -7.74 0.73 12.11
N ASP A 273 -8.25 1.98 12.09
CA ASP A 273 -9.55 2.35 12.63
C ASP A 273 -10.69 1.55 11.97
N ALA A 274 -10.61 1.31 10.65
CA ALA A 274 -11.60 0.50 9.95
C ALA A 274 -11.60 -0.96 10.42
N TRP A 275 -10.42 -1.58 10.54
CA TRP A 275 -10.29 -2.95 11.02
C TRP A 275 -10.68 -3.10 12.50
N LEU A 276 -10.23 -2.20 13.37
CA LEU A 276 -10.57 -2.20 14.79
C LEU A 276 -12.06 -1.93 15.00
N GLY A 277 -12.64 -0.99 14.23
CA GLY A 277 -14.07 -0.72 14.24
C GLY A 277 -14.92 -1.91 13.74
N ALA A 278 -14.34 -2.78 12.92
CA ALA A 278 -14.95 -4.03 12.49
C ALA A 278 -14.77 -5.19 13.47
N GLY A 279 -14.08 -5.00 14.62
CA GLY A 279 -13.91 -6.01 15.67
C GLY A 279 -12.53 -6.70 15.67
N ALA A 280 -11.55 -6.21 14.90
CA ALA A 280 -10.18 -6.69 15.04
C ALA A 280 -9.60 -6.30 16.41
N GLY A 281 -8.77 -7.16 16.99
CA GLY A 281 -8.09 -6.89 18.27
C GLY A 281 -6.87 -6.00 18.12
N ALA A 282 -6.06 -6.25 17.10
CA ALA A 282 -4.88 -5.46 16.80
C ALA A 282 -4.62 -5.36 15.30
N TYR A 283 -4.04 -4.25 14.91
CA TYR A 283 -3.57 -3.96 13.56
C TYR A 283 -2.09 -3.58 13.61
N MET A 284 -1.24 -4.28 12.86
CA MET A 284 0.18 -3.99 12.70
C MET A 284 0.49 -3.51 11.28
N GLY A 285 1.37 -2.52 11.14
CA GLY A 285 1.75 -2.01 9.83
C GLY A 285 2.91 -1.02 9.86
N TRP A 286 3.42 -0.68 8.70
CA TRP A 286 4.55 0.23 8.53
C TRP A 286 4.10 1.70 8.42
N SER A 287 4.78 2.59 9.15
CA SER A 287 4.46 4.04 9.17
C SER A 287 4.93 4.79 7.93
N LYS A 288 5.82 4.20 7.13
CA LYS A 288 6.35 4.69 5.84
C LYS A 288 6.63 3.51 4.93
N SER A 289 7.21 3.78 3.76
CA SER A 289 7.71 2.73 2.87
C SER A 289 8.70 1.80 3.59
N VAL A 290 8.67 0.54 3.25
CA VAL A 290 9.58 -0.50 3.72
C VAL A 290 10.08 -1.29 2.52
N THR A 291 11.34 -1.72 2.55
CA THR A 291 11.83 -2.65 1.52
C THR A 291 11.27 -4.04 1.76
N VAL A 292 10.94 -4.74 0.69
CA VAL A 292 10.35 -6.10 0.74
C VAL A 292 11.19 -7.04 1.61
N VAL A 293 12.51 -7.07 1.41
CA VAL A 293 13.40 -7.97 2.17
C VAL A 293 13.40 -7.66 3.67
N TYR A 294 13.36 -6.37 4.04
CA TYR A 294 13.32 -5.99 5.45
C TYR A 294 11.95 -6.26 6.07
N GLY A 295 10.88 -6.00 5.34
CA GLY A 295 9.50 -6.33 5.74
C GLY A 295 9.34 -7.83 5.95
N ASP A 296 9.78 -8.64 4.97
CA ASP A 296 9.73 -10.11 5.02
C ASP A 296 10.45 -10.66 6.26
N SER A 297 11.70 -10.25 6.51
CA SER A 297 12.45 -10.73 7.67
C SER A 297 11.83 -10.30 9.00
N THR A 298 11.25 -9.11 9.03
CA THR A 298 10.54 -8.61 10.21
C THR A 298 9.25 -9.37 10.45
N ALA A 299 8.48 -9.67 9.40
CA ALA A 299 7.25 -10.46 9.50
C ALA A 299 7.54 -11.88 10.00
N GLU A 300 8.55 -12.55 9.43
CA GLU A 300 8.97 -13.89 9.86
C GLU A 300 9.34 -13.91 11.35
N GLU A 301 10.16 -12.96 11.80
CA GLU A 301 10.52 -12.84 13.21
C GLU A 301 9.31 -12.60 14.10
N ASN A 302 8.40 -11.68 13.73
CA ASN A 302 7.20 -11.39 14.52
C ASN A 302 6.26 -12.59 14.63
N PHE A 303 6.04 -13.35 13.54
CA PHE A 303 5.19 -14.55 13.63
C PHE A 303 5.83 -15.64 14.49
N ASN A 304 7.14 -15.82 14.42
CA ASN A 304 7.84 -16.71 15.32
C ASN A 304 7.70 -16.27 16.79
N ASP A 305 7.80 -14.98 17.06
CA ASP A 305 7.65 -14.43 18.41
C ASP A 305 6.23 -14.58 18.95
N LEU A 306 5.23 -14.26 18.15
CA LEU A 306 3.81 -14.37 18.54
C LEU A 306 3.38 -15.83 18.73
N CYS A 307 3.75 -16.71 17.81
CA CYS A 307 3.24 -18.08 17.76
C CYS A 307 4.06 -19.06 18.61
N ILE A 308 5.38 -18.89 18.68
CA ILE A 308 6.32 -19.86 19.27
C ILE A 308 6.87 -19.35 20.59
N ASN A 309 7.27 -18.06 20.65
CA ASN A 309 7.85 -17.49 21.84
C ASN A 309 6.80 -16.92 22.81
N GLY A 310 5.52 -16.87 22.40
CA GLY A 310 4.40 -16.41 23.21
C GLY A 310 4.47 -14.92 23.59
N LEU A 311 5.05 -14.09 22.73
CA LEU A 311 5.08 -12.64 22.91
C LEU A 311 3.75 -12.00 22.47
N SER A 312 3.42 -10.88 23.09
CA SER A 312 2.29 -10.04 22.66
C SER A 312 2.65 -9.16 21.48
N VAL A 313 1.64 -8.60 20.81
CA VAL A 313 1.80 -7.61 19.71
C VAL A 313 2.67 -6.45 20.16
N CYS A 314 2.45 -5.93 21.37
CA CYS A 314 3.23 -4.84 21.92
C CYS A 314 4.71 -5.24 22.08
N GLU A 315 4.99 -6.39 22.71
CA GLU A 315 6.36 -6.88 22.92
C GLU A 315 7.10 -7.08 21.57
N CYS A 316 6.42 -7.58 20.54
CA CYS A 316 6.97 -7.71 19.21
C CYS A 316 7.37 -6.33 18.63
N VAL A 317 6.48 -5.34 18.70
CA VAL A 317 6.72 -4.01 18.11
C VAL A 317 7.74 -3.20 18.93
N GLU A 318 7.82 -3.37 20.25
CA GLU A 318 8.82 -2.71 21.11
C GLU A 318 10.27 -3.12 20.80
N LYS A 319 10.49 -4.19 20.05
CA LYS A 319 11.82 -4.50 19.48
C LYS A 319 12.35 -3.40 18.57
N GLY A 320 11.49 -2.47 18.14
CA GLY A 320 11.88 -1.22 17.51
C GLY A 320 12.29 -1.33 16.05
N TYR A 321 11.62 -2.19 15.28
CA TYR A 321 11.88 -2.35 13.85
C TYR A 321 11.75 -1.03 13.09
N THR A 322 12.85 -0.63 12.46
CA THR A 322 12.94 0.60 11.68
C THR A 322 13.64 0.30 10.37
N SER A 323 12.97 0.53 9.25
CA SER A 323 13.56 0.35 7.93
C SER A 323 14.81 1.24 7.78
N PRO A 324 15.97 0.66 7.48
CA PRO A 324 17.23 1.41 7.44
C PRO A 324 17.28 2.40 6.26
N TYR A 325 16.43 2.22 5.25
CA TYR A 325 16.45 3.05 4.03
C TYR A 325 15.43 4.20 4.07
N THR A 326 14.30 3.99 4.73
CA THR A 326 13.19 4.96 4.69
C THR A 326 12.89 5.58 6.05
N GLY A 327 13.41 4.97 7.13
CA GLY A 327 13.05 5.30 8.51
C GLY A 327 11.58 4.95 8.83
N GLY A 328 10.94 4.11 8.02
CA GLY A 328 9.62 3.55 8.33
C GLY A 328 9.71 2.65 9.54
N LYS A 329 8.80 2.83 10.49
CA LYS A 329 8.73 2.02 11.72
C LYS A 329 7.56 1.08 11.64
N LEU A 330 7.76 -0.17 12.05
CA LEU A 330 6.65 -1.06 12.38
C LEU A 330 5.93 -0.49 13.61
N LYS A 331 4.62 -0.44 13.56
CA LYS A 331 3.74 0.05 14.62
C LYS A 331 2.53 -0.85 14.77
N TYR A 332 1.79 -0.66 15.84
CA TYR A 332 0.47 -1.27 16.00
C TYR A 332 -0.55 -0.24 16.52
N GLU A 333 -1.82 -0.57 16.35
CA GLU A 333 -3.00 0.06 16.94
C GLU A 333 -3.89 -1.04 17.52
N GLY A 334 -4.66 -0.72 18.56
CA GLY A 334 -5.56 -1.68 19.24
C GLY A 334 -4.93 -2.32 20.48
N THR A 335 -5.26 -3.58 20.72
CA THR A 335 -4.89 -4.32 21.93
C THR A 335 -3.44 -4.80 21.88
N GLY A 336 -2.57 -4.15 22.62
CA GLY A 336 -1.15 -4.48 22.69
C GLY A 336 -0.85 -5.83 23.30
N THR A 337 -1.69 -6.32 24.21
CA THR A 337 -1.57 -7.64 24.87
C THR A 337 -2.18 -8.79 24.08
N LEU A 338 -2.57 -8.56 22.80
CA LEU A 338 -3.02 -9.63 21.92
C LEU A 338 -1.86 -10.58 21.61
N GLY A 339 -2.06 -11.89 21.82
CA GLY A 339 -1.18 -12.99 21.46
C GLY A 339 -1.76 -13.92 20.41
N LEU A 340 -0.98 -14.87 19.92
CA LEU A 340 -1.40 -15.94 19.02
C LEU A 340 -1.15 -17.34 19.60
#